data_8c22c095fe7bf86ab92a2b0b687b7601
#
_entry.id   8c22c095fe7bf86ab92a2b0b687b7601
#
_cell.length_a   1.000
_cell.length_b   1.000
_cell.length_c   1.000
_cell.angle_alpha   90.00
_cell.angle_beta   90.00
_cell.angle_gamma   90.00
#
_symmetry.space_group_name_H-M   'P 1'
#
loop_
_entity.id
_entity.type
_entity.pdbx_description
1 polymer ?
#
loop_
_entity_poly.entity_id
_entity_poly.type
_entity_poly.pdbx_seq_one_letter_code
_entity_poly.pdbx_strand_id
1 'polypeptide(L)'
;MSQLILGIGDFGASKTFGTQVKTYALGSCVAAIFLCPGTRTVGMIHIALPDSSISPAKVKERPGYFADTGIPLLLQSMARLGCAANGRGMRVKLVGGASIMDPNEAFNIGKRNVLAVRKILWSLGLCAVAEDIGGTISRTVSVAVSTGEVTISTPGRPDKTL
;
A
#
# COMPACT_ATOMS: atom_id res chain seq x y z
N MET A 1 5.82 -17.49 -13.80
CA MET A 1 5.79 -16.25 -13.00
C MET A 1 4.83 -16.46 -11.84
N SER A 2 5.25 -16.20 -10.62
CA SER A 2 4.39 -16.31 -9.45
C SER A 2 3.76 -14.96 -9.11
N GLN A 3 2.68 -15.01 -8.35
CA GLN A 3 1.98 -13.81 -7.89
C GLN A 3 1.73 -13.90 -6.38
N LEU A 4 2.02 -12.82 -5.68
CA LEU A 4 1.60 -12.60 -4.30
C LEU A 4 0.40 -11.66 -4.35
N ILE A 5 -0.79 -12.20 -4.18
CA ILE A 5 -2.04 -11.43 -4.25
C ILE A 5 -2.49 -11.08 -2.84
N LEU A 6 -2.71 -9.79 -2.62
CA LEU A 6 -3.12 -9.25 -1.33
C LEU A 6 -4.57 -8.79 -1.40
N GLY A 7 -5.38 -9.26 -0.46
CA GLY A 7 -6.73 -8.75 -0.25
C GLY A 7 -6.75 -7.56 0.70
N ILE A 8 -7.94 -7.08 1.01
CA ILE A 8 -8.14 -5.96 1.93
C ILE A 8 -7.56 -6.31 3.31
N GLY A 9 -6.68 -5.46 3.81
CA GLY A 9 -6.03 -5.67 5.11
C GLY A 9 -4.87 -6.65 5.08
N ASP A 10 -4.51 -7.17 3.91
CA ASP A 10 -3.33 -8.01 3.77
C ASP A 10 -2.08 -7.16 3.54
N PHE A 11 -0.95 -7.71 3.95
CA PHE A 11 0.36 -7.16 3.64
C PHE A 11 1.33 -8.31 3.36
N GLY A 12 2.34 -8.03 2.59
CA GLY A 12 3.35 -9.03 2.28
C GLY A 12 4.53 -8.42 1.54
N ALA A 13 5.60 -9.17 1.51
CA ALA A 13 6.84 -8.75 0.85
C ALA A 13 7.49 -9.94 0.15
N SER A 14 8.21 -9.64 -0.93
CA SER A 14 8.95 -10.66 -1.67
C SER A 14 10.21 -10.05 -2.28
N LYS A 15 11.27 -10.84 -2.34
CA LYS A 15 12.47 -10.55 -3.12
C LYS A 15 12.74 -11.64 -4.16
N THR A 16 11.75 -12.48 -4.40
CA THR A 16 11.85 -13.58 -5.35
C THR A 16 11.73 -13.06 -6.78
N PHE A 17 12.77 -13.24 -7.57
CA PHE A 17 12.77 -12.86 -8.98
C PHE A 17 11.62 -13.56 -9.73
N GLY A 18 10.91 -12.82 -10.57
CA GLY A 18 9.78 -13.35 -11.31
C GLY A 18 8.44 -13.31 -10.58
N THR A 19 8.40 -12.76 -9.37
CA THR A 19 7.15 -12.58 -8.63
C THR A 19 6.56 -11.20 -8.90
N GLN A 20 5.23 -11.14 -8.99
CA GLN A 20 4.46 -9.88 -8.92
C GLN A 20 3.73 -9.80 -7.60
N VAL A 21 3.77 -8.64 -6.95
CA VAL A 21 2.92 -8.33 -5.79
C VAL A 21 1.74 -7.52 -6.30
N LYS A 22 0.51 -7.96 -6.03
CA LYS A 22 -0.68 -7.39 -6.65
C LYS A 22 -1.84 -7.26 -5.67
N THR A 23 -2.60 -6.19 -5.82
CA THR A 23 -3.87 -6.02 -5.12
C THR A 23 -4.90 -5.39 -6.06
N TYR A 24 -6.16 -5.76 -5.87
CA TYR A 24 -7.25 -5.41 -6.79
C TYR A 24 -8.19 -4.38 -6.19
N ALA A 25 -8.81 -3.62 -7.08
CA ALA A 25 -10.02 -2.85 -6.81
C ALA A 25 -9.91 -1.90 -5.61
N LEU A 26 -8.85 -1.11 -5.58
CA LEU A 26 -8.69 -0.06 -4.58
C LEU A 26 -9.70 1.07 -4.83
N GLY A 27 -10.70 1.17 -3.97
CA GLY A 27 -11.60 2.33 -3.92
C GLY A 27 -11.05 3.35 -2.94
N SER A 28 -11.68 3.50 -1.79
CA SER A 28 -11.16 4.35 -0.70
C SER A 28 -9.91 3.77 -0.04
N CYS A 29 -9.66 2.48 -0.23
CA CYS A 29 -8.45 1.83 0.28
C CYS A 29 -7.19 2.41 -0.37
N VAL A 30 -6.07 2.29 0.33
CA VAL A 30 -4.76 2.74 -0.16
C VAL A 30 -3.78 1.57 -0.14
N ALA A 31 -3.13 1.34 -1.28
CA ALA A 31 -1.97 0.48 -1.33
C ALA A 31 -0.73 1.33 -1.07
N ALA A 32 0.02 0.98 -0.03
CA ALA A 32 1.34 1.55 0.22
C ALA A 32 2.38 0.53 -0.25
N ILE A 33 3.22 0.96 -1.19
CA ILE A 33 4.24 0.13 -1.83
C ILE A 33 5.60 0.58 -1.34
N PHE A 34 6.35 -0.33 -0.75
CA PHE A 34 7.68 -0.07 -0.22
C PHE A 34 8.70 -0.81 -1.09
N LEU A 35 9.58 -0.06 -1.73
CA LEU A 35 10.63 -0.59 -2.59
C LEU A 35 11.97 -0.46 -1.86
N CYS A 36 12.64 -1.58 -1.65
CA CYS A 36 13.95 -1.63 -1.02
C CYS A 36 15.00 -1.99 -2.07
N PRO A 37 15.65 -0.98 -2.70
CA PRO A 37 16.54 -1.26 -3.83
C PRO A 37 17.75 -2.10 -3.47
N GLY A 38 18.29 -1.92 -2.26
CA GLY A 38 19.50 -2.62 -1.82
C GLY A 38 19.36 -4.15 -1.81
N THR A 39 18.17 -4.65 -1.47
CA THR A 39 17.89 -6.10 -1.44
C THR A 39 16.94 -6.54 -2.54
N ARG A 40 16.48 -5.60 -3.38
CA ARG A 40 15.46 -5.84 -4.41
C ARG A 40 14.19 -6.45 -3.83
N THR A 41 13.79 -5.94 -2.67
CA THR A 41 12.57 -6.39 -1.99
C THR A 41 11.43 -5.43 -2.29
N VAL A 42 10.26 -5.99 -2.55
CA VAL A 42 9.01 -5.23 -2.72
C VAL A 42 8.07 -5.63 -1.60
N GLY A 43 7.57 -4.64 -0.88
CA GLY A 43 6.50 -4.82 0.09
C GLY A 43 5.27 -4.01 -0.30
N MET A 44 4.10 -4.50 0.07
CA MET A 44 2.84 -3.83 -0.18
C MET A 44 1.86 -4.13 0.94
N ILE A 45 1.02 -3.17 1.26
CA ILE A 45 -0.09 -3.33 2.19
C ILE A 45 -1.34 -2.70 1.59
N HIS A 46 -2.49 -3.37 1.74
CA HIS A 46 -3.80 -2.88 1.32
C HIS A 46 -4.56 -2.35 2.54
N ILE A 47 -4.51 -1.06 2.75
CA ILE A 47 -5.05 -0.39 3.95
C ILE A 47 -6.49 0.04 3.69
N ALA A 48 -7.39 -0.36 4.58
CA ALA A 48 -8.82 -0.06 4.47
C ALA A 48 -9.24 1.15 5.29
N LEU A 49 -8.62 1.37 6.46
CA LEU A 49 -8.99 2.44 7.39
C LEU A 49 -7.73 3.12 7.96
N PRO A 50 -7.87 4.39 8.36
CA PRO A 50 -6.70 5.16 8.76
C PRO A 50 -6.16 4.81 10.15
N ASP A 51 -7.03 4.46 11.10
CA ASP A 51 -6.68 4.43 12.51
C ASP A 51 -7.30 3.23 13.21
N SER A 52 -6.48 2.50 13.95
CA SER A 52 -6.88 1.31 14.69
C SER A 52 -7.86 1.58 15.82
N SER A 53 -7.95 2.83 16.32
CA SER A 53 -8.91 3.20 17.34
C SER A 53 -10.36 3.10 16.85
N ILE A 54 -10.59 3.09 15.54
CA ILE A 54 -11.91 2.95 14.93
C ILE A 54 -12.54 1.61 15.31
N SER A 55 -11.75 0.54 15.36
CA SER A 55 -12.25 -0.79 15.72
C SER A 55 -11.18 -1.63 16.40
N PRO A 56 -11.07 -1.54 17.74
CA PRO A 56 -10.06 -2.33 18.48
C PRO A 56 -10.20 -3.84 18.29
N ALA A 57 -11.41 -4.34 18.13
CA ALA A 57 -11.63 -5.77 17.89
C ALA A 57 -11.04 -6.22 16.55
N LYS A 58 -11.20 -5.39 15.51
CA LYS A 58 -10.68 -5.68 14.17
C LYS A 58 -9.16 -5.70 14.14
N VAL A 59 -8.50 -4.91 14.98
CA VAL A 59 -7.04 -4.87 15.07
C VAL A 59 -6.48 -6.24 15.42
N LYS A 60 -7.11 -6.96 16.32
CA LYS A 60 -6.65 -8.30 16.73
C LYS A 60 -6.75 -9.31 15.60
N GLU A 61 -7.82 -9.24 14.80
CA GLU A 61 -8.02 -10.15 13.68
C GLU A 61 -7.18 -9.78 12.47
N ARG A 62 -7.16 -8.49 12.13
CA ARG A 62 -6.57 -7.99 10.89
C ARG A 62 -5.83 -6.68 11.13
N PRO A 63 -4.65 -6.73 11.74
CA PRO A 63 -3.88 -5.52 12.02
C PRO A 63 -3.48 -4.74 10.75
N GLY A 64 -3.34 -5.43 9.61
CA GLY A 64 -3.04 -4.80 8.33
C GLY A 64 -4.20 -4.00 7.73
N TYR A 65 -5.38 -4.07 8.33
CA TYR A 65 -6.55 -3.30 7.89
C TYR A 65 -6.38 -1.80 8.13
N PHE A 66 -5.53 -1.41 9.09
CA PHE A 66 -5.32 -0.03 9.52
C PHE A 66 -3.90 0.43 9.21
N ALA A 67 -3.75 1.71 8.85
CA ALA A 67 -2.46 2.28 8.52
C ALA A 67 -1.47 2.18 9.70
N ASP A 68 -1.89 2.57 10.88
CA ASP A 68 -1.03 2.67 12.06
C ASP A 68 -0.52 1.33 12.58
N THR A 69 -1.32 0.26 12.48
CA THR A 69 -0.92 -1.07 12.93
C THR A 69 -0.31 -1.90 11.80
N GLY A 70 -0.72 -1.66 10.55
CA GLY A 70 -0.29 -2.47 9.41
C GLY A 70 1.09 -2.12 8.88
N ILE A 71 1.42 -0.85 8.75
CA ILE A 71 2.71 -0.44 8.18
C ILE A 71 3.89 -0.96 9.02
N PRO A 72 3.88 -0.86 10.36
CA PRO A 72 4.96 -1.45 11.15
C PRO A 72 5.14 -2.95 10.92
N LEU A 73 4.05 -3.69 10.76
CA LEU A 73 4.12 -5.13 10.51
C LEU A 73 4.68 -5.45 9.13
N LEU A 74 4.34 -4.66 8.12
CA LEU A 74 4.96 -4.80 6.81
C LEU A 74 6.46 -4.57 6.88
N LEU A 75 6.90 -3.53 7.59
CA LEU A 75 8.33 -3.25 7.75
C LEU A 75 9.05 -4.38 8.49
N GLN A 76 8.41 -5.01 9.47
CA GLN A 76 8.97 -6.19 10.11
C GLN A 76 9.14 -7.35 9.12
N SER A 77 8.16 -7.58 8.26
CA SER A 77 8.24 -8.61 7.23
C SER A 77 9.38 -8.34 6.26
N MET A 78 9.57 -7.07 5.87
CA MET A 78 10.66 -6.68 5.00
C MET A 78 12.03 -6.79 5.69
N ALA A 79 12.09 -6.52 6.98
CA ALA A 79 13.32 -6.67 7.76
C ALA A 79 13.80 -8.13 7.78
N ARG A 80 12.89 -9.09 7.82
CA ARG A 80 13.23 -10.51 7.74
C ARG A 80 13.86 -10.88 6.40
N LEU A 81 13.63 -10.06 5.37
CA LEU A 81 14.23 -10.26 4.05
C LEU A 81 15.52 -9.46 3.84
N GLY A 82 15.99 -8.78 4.89
CA GLY A 82 17.25 -8.04 4.86
C GLY A 82 17.12 -6.53 4.71
N CYS A 83 15.91 -5.99 4.76
CA CYS A 83 15.69 -4.54 4.70
C CYS A 83 15.88 -3.90 6.07
N ALA A 84 16.15 -2.59 6.11
CA ALA A 84 16.19 -1.85 7.37
C ALA A 84 14.81 -1.83 8.03
N ALA A 85 14.74 -2.16 9.32
CA ALA A 85 13.48 -2.29 10.04
C ALA A 85 12.68 -0.99 10.12
N ASN A 86 13.36 0.16 10.05
CA ASN A 86 12.73 1.49 10.09
C ASN A 86 12.39 2.04 8.70
N GLY A 87 12.57 1.24 7.65
CA GLY A 87 12.31 1.66 6.28
C GLY A 87 13.39 2.54 5.66
N ARG A 88 14.51 2.74 6.32
CA ARG A 88 15.58 3.59 5.82
C ARG A 88 16.07 3.12 4.45
N GLY A 89 16.17 4.06 3.51
CA GLY A 89 16.60 3.78 2.14
C GLY A 89 15.50 3.23 1.24
N MET A 90 14.28 3.05 1.75
CA MET A 90 13.16 2.59 0.94
C MET A 90 12.55 3.75 0.16
N ARG A 91 11.99 3.41 -1.00
CA ARG A 91 11.15 4.30 -1.80
C ARG A 91 9.71 3.87 -1.61
N VAL A 92 8.83 4.83 -1.36
CA VAL A 92 7.41 4.54 -1.11
C VAL A 92 6.56 5.17 -2.19
N LYS A 93 5.58 4.40 -2.68
CA LYS A 93 4.58 4.88 -3.64
C LYS A 93 3.20 4.57 -3.10
N LEU A 94 2.25 5.47 -3.34
CA LEU A 94 0.88 5.34 -2.85
C LEU A 94 -0.09 5.28 -4.02
N VAL A 95 -1.06 4.36 -3.94
CA VAL A 95 -2.09 4.18 -4.97
C VAL A 95 -3.44 3.99 -4.28
N GLY A 96 -4.47 4.68 -4.77
CA GLY A 96 -5.82 4.51 -4.27
C GLY A 96 -6.40 5.74 -3.60
N GLY A 97 -7.16 5.57 -2.53
CA GLY A 97 -7.76 6.68 -1.80
C GLY A 97 -8.82 7.44 -2.57
N ALA A 98 -9.60 6.76 -3.41
CA ALA A 98 -10.68 7.35 -4.21
C ALA A 98 -11.97 7.53 -3.40
N SER A 99 -12.90 8.32 -3.94
CA SER A 99 -14.25 8.54 -3.40
C SER A 99 -15.27 7.93 -4.37
N ILE A 100 -15.40 6.61 -4.36
CA ILE A 100 -16.29 5.89 -5.28
C ILE A 100 -17.72 5.84 -4.74
N MET A 101 -17.86 5.50 -3.46
CA MET A 101 -19.14 5.27 -2.80
C MET A 101 -19.57 6.42 -1.89
N ASP A 102 -18.86 7.54 -1.94
CA ASP A 102 -19.14 8.72 -1.12
C ASP A 102 -19.14 9.97 -1.98
N PRO A 103 -20.17 10.15 -2.86
CA PRO A 103 -20.17 11.24 -3.82
C PRO A 103 -20.17 12.63 -3.18
N ASN A 104 -20.64 12.75 -1.94
CA ASN A 104 -20.63 14.01 -1.19
C ASN A 104 -19.38 14.13 -0.29
N GLU A 105 -18.50 13.17 -0.34
CA GLU A 105 -17.29 13.13 0.50
C GLU A 105 -17.59 13.28 2.00
N ALA A 106 -18.75 12.80 2.44
CA ALA A 106 -19.20 12.98 3.82
C ALA A 106 -18.25 12.35 4.84
N PHE A 107 -17.66 11.20 4.51
CA PHE A 107 -16.75 10.48 5.39
C PHE A 107 -15.29 10.69 5.03
N ASN A 108 -14.99 11.05 3.78
CA ASN A 108 -13.62 11.29 3.31
C ASN A 108 -12.65 10.16 3.61
N ILE A 109 -13.10 8.91 3.57
CA ILE A 109 -12.25 7.77 3.97
C ILE A 109 -10.99 7.68 3.11
N GLY A 110 -11.11 7.88 1.79
CA GLY A 110 -9.96 7.85 0.90
C GLY A 110 -8.90 8.88 1.27
N LYS A 111 -9.30 10.12 1.49
CA LYS A 111 -8.40 11.20 1.92
C LYS A 111 -7.80 10.94 3.29
N ARG A 112 -8.61 10.43 4.21
CA ARG A 112 -8.16 10.11 5.57
C ARG A 112 -7.15 8.98 5.56
N ASN A 113 -7.35 7.97 4.71
CA ASN A 113 -6.40 6.89 4.55
C ASN A 113 -5.05 7.41 4.02
N VAL A 114 -5.08 8.22 2.97
CA VAL A 114 -3.86 8.82 2.41
C VAL A 114 -3.13 9.65 3.46
N LEU A 115 -3.85 10.49 4.18
CA LEU A 115 -3.25 11.36 5.20
C LEU A 115 -2.63 10.53 6.34
N ALA A 116 -3.31 9.49 6.77
CA ALA A 116 -2.79 8.60 7.83
C ALA A 116 -1.49 7.93 7.40
N VAL A 117 -1.45 7.42 6.18
CA VAL A 117 -0.22 6.80 5.64
C VAL A 117 0.91 7.83 5.56
N ARG A 118 0.64 9.03 5.05
CA ARG A 118 1.66 10.08 4.97
C ARG A 118 2.22 10.45 6.34
N LYS A 119 1.37 10.57 7.35
CA LYS A 119 1.82 10.87 8.72
C LYS A 119 2.74 9.80 9.27
N ILE A 120 2.42 8.55 9.03
CA ILE A 120 3.26 7.43 9.46
C ILE A 120 4.61 7.47 8.74
N LEU A 121 4.61 7.70 7.43
CA LEU A 121 5.85 7.82 6.66
C LEU A 121 6.72 8.95 7.19
N TRP A 122 6.13 10.12 7.46
CA TRP A 122 6.87 11.27 8.01
C TRP A 122 7.47 10.96 9.37
N SER A 123 6.75 10.22 10.22
CA SER A 123 7.27 9.82 11.53
C SER A 123 8.49 8.89 11.41
N LEU A 124 8.62 8.19 10.28
CA LEU A 124 9.75 7.31 9.98
C LEU A 124 10.87 8.04 9.20
N GLY A 125 10.70 9.32 8.92
CA GLY A 125 11.64 10.08 8.08
C GLY A 125 11.51 9.74 6.60
N LEU A 126 10.36 9.20 6.17
CA LEU A 126 10.08 8.83 4.80
C LEU A 126 9.02 9.74 4.19
N CYS A 127 8.95 9.75 2.86
CA CYS A 127 7.85 10.37 2.14
C CYS A 127 7.57 9.57 0.86
N ALA A 128 6.37 9.71 0.32
CA ALA A 128 6.04 9.08 -0.95
C ALA A 128 6.78 9.79 -2.09
N VAL A 129 7.50 9.03 -2.91
CA VAL A 129 8.22 9.57 -4.07
C VAL A 129 7.31 9.69 -5.28
N ALA A 130 6.19 8.96 -5.30
CA ALA A 130 5.19 9.04 -6.34
C ALA A 130 3.83 8.62 -5.76
N GLU A 131 2.75 9.19 -6.31
CA GLU A 131 1.39 8.92 -5.86
C GLU A 131 0.43 8.93 -7.03
N ASP A 132 -0.52 7.98 -7.03
CA ASP A 132 -1.68 8.00 -7.91
C ASP A 132 -2.91 7.80 -7.03
N ILE A 133 -3.45 8.89 -6.53
CA ILE A 133 -4.44 8.89 -5.45
C ILE A 133 -5.63 9.78 -5.77
N GLY A 134 -6.70 9.56 -5.02
CA GLY A 134 -7.90 10.40 -5.11
C GLY A 134 -8.79 10.05 -6.29
N GLY A 135 -9.60 11.01 -6.71
CA GLY A 135 -10.53 10.81 -7.81
C GLY A 135 -11.71 9.93 -7.46
N THR A 136 -12.33 9.34 -8.48
CA THR A 136 -13.58 8.58 -8.35
C THR A 136 -13.52 7.20 -8.98
N ILE A 137 -12.34 6.76 -9.42
CA ILE A 137 -12.17 5.50 -10.15
C ILE A 137 -11.33 4.53 -9.33
N SER A 138 -11.75 3.27 -9.29
CA SER A 138 -11.00 2.21 -8.64
C SER A 138 -9.72 1.89 -9.41
N ARG A 139 -8.73 1.38 -8.71
CA ARG A 139 -7.43 1.02 -9.28
C ARG A 139 -7.04 -0.38 -8.86
N THR A 140 -6.37 -1.08 -9.75
CA THR A 140 -5.66 -2.32 -9.47
C THR A 140 -4.18 -2.05 -9.67
N VAL A 141 -3.35 -2.48 -8.75
CA VAL A 141 -1.92 -2.21 -8.80
C VAL A 141 -1.11 -3.49 -8.70
N SER A 142 -0.07 -3.59 -9.52
CA SER A 142 0.90 -4.68 -9.47
C SER A 142 2.31 -4.13 -9.49
N VAL A 143 3.22 -4.84 -8.82
CA VAL A 143 4.62 -4.46 -8.76
C VAL A 143 5.47 -5.68 -9.13
N ALA A 144 6.33 -5.50 -10.12
CA ALA A 144 7.29 -6.54 -10.50
C ALA A 144 8.48 -6.53 -9.54
N VAL A 145 8.73 -7.63 -8.85
CA VAL A 145 9.84 -7.71 -7.88
C VAL A 145 11.19 -7.53 -8.57
N SER A 146 11.33 -8.05 -9.78
CA SER A 146 12.59 -7.98 -10.53
C SER A 146 13.04 -6.55 -10.87
N THR A 147 12.09 -5.64 -11.10
CA THR A 147 12.39 -4.27 -11.56
C THR A 147 11.91 -3.19 -10.59
N GLY A 148 10.98 -3.51 -9.69
CA GLY A 148 10.29 -2.52 -8.87
C GLY A 148 9.26 -1.69 -9.65
N GLU A 149 8.97 -2.04 -10.91
CA GLU A 149 8.02 -1.29 -11.72
C GLU A 149 6.61 -1.46 -11.19
N VAL A 150 5.92 -0.34 -11.01
CA VAL A 150 4.53 -0.29 -10.55
C VAL A 150 3.62 -0.04 -11.74
N THR A 151 2.66 -0.94 -11.95
CA THR A 151 1.66 -0.84 -13.01
C THR A 151 0.28 -0.63 -12.40
N ILE A 152 -0.43 0.37 -12.87
CA ILE A 152 -1.77 0.72 -12.42
C ILE A 152 -2.77 0.50 -13.54
N SER A 153 -3.80 -0.29 -13.23
CA SER A 153 -4.90 -0.61 -14.13
C SER A 153 -6.17 0.07 -13.63
N THR A 154 -6.85 0.80 -14.52
CA THR A 154 -8.13 1.44 -14.20
C THR A 154 -9.16 1.05 -15.25
N PRO A 155 -10.45 0.89 -14.85
CA PRO A 155 -11.51 0.51 -15.80
C PRO A 155 -11.59 1.48 -16.97
N GLY A 156 -11.63 0.93 -18.19
CA GLY A 156 -11.83 1.72 -19.41
C GLY A 156 -10.65 2.57 -19.83
N ARG A 157 -9.47 2.42 -19.23
CA ARG A 157 -8.28 3.21 -19.57
C ARG A 157 -7.07 2.29 -19.75
N PRO A 158 -6.08 2.71 -20.56
CA PRO A 158 -4.82 1.97 -20.66
C PRO A 158 -4.09 1.90 -19.33
N ASP A 159 -3.35 0.81 -19.13
CA ASP A 159 -2.47 0.68 -17.98
C ASP A 159 -1.39 1.77 -18.02
N LYS A 160 -0.97 2.20 -16.84
CA LYS A 160 0.11 3.17 -16.72
C LYS A 160 1.11 2.74 -15.65
N THR A 161 2.31 3.27 -15.74
CA THR A 161 3.37 3.03 -14.75
C THR A 161 3.50 4.23 -13.82
N LEU A 162 3.93 3.97 -12.59
CA LEU A 162 4.13 5.00 -11.58
C LEU A 162 5.59 5.07 -11.17
#